data_1ed83d0de1ad79137ca233c9ec2ada69
#
_entry.id   1ed83d0de1ad79137ca233c9ec2ada69
#
_cell.length_a   1.000
_cell.length_b   1.000
_cell.length_c   1.000
_cell.angle_alpha   90.00
_cell.angle_beta   90.00
_cell.angle_gamma   90.00
#
_symmetry.space_group_name_H-M   'P 1'
#
loop_
_entity.id
_entity.type
_entity.pdbx_description
1 polymer ?
#
loop_
_entity_poly.entity_id
_entity_poly.type
_entity_poly.pdbx_seq_one_letter_code
_entity_poly.pdbx_strand_id
1 'polypeptide(L)'
;LWHAVWPRMRPGDFRVNSADGVGADWPLDYAELAPFYARVERQFGVSGLAGDPNFPAEIDFPLPPLPLGDGGWRVARAQARLGWHWWPHPCAIHSAPYDGRHACVQRGTCQQGCNEGAKASTDLTHWPKAIAAGARLVTGARVRRLETDAKGRGIGATWLDADGHGHFEPARVTVLAANA
;
A
#
# COMPACT_ATOMS: atom_id res chain seq x y z
N LEU A 1 12.22 -3.36 1.02
CA LEU A 1 11.74 -3.61 -0.35
C LEU A 1 10.24 -3.88 -0.35
N TRP A 2 9.50 -3.24 -1.23
CA TRP A 2 8.06 -3.39 -1.38
C TRP A 2 7.71 -4.62 -2.21
N HIS A 3 6.96 -5.56 -1.61
CA HIS A 3 6.60 -6.84 -2.25
C HIS A 3 5.34 -6.75 -3.13
N ALA A 4 4.62 -5.64 -3.06
CA ALA A 4 3.34 -5.41 -3.73
C ALA A 4 2.19 -6.32 -3.24
N VAL A 5 2.35 -7.02 -2.14
CA VAL A 5 1.27 -7.74 -1.48
C VAL A 5 0.26 -6.74 -0.91
N TRP A 6 -1.04 -6.96 -1.14
CA TRP A 6 -2.08 -5.98 -0.82
C TRP A 6 -3.18 -6.56 0.07
N PRO A 7 -2.88 -6.87 1.35
CA PRO A 7 -3.91 -7.38 2.26
C PRO A 7 -4.84 -6.25 2.70
N ARG A 8 -6.14 -6.54 2.78
CA ARG A 8 -7.05 -5.77 3.62
C ARG A 8 -7.08 -6.37 5.01
N MET A 9 -7.31 -5.57 6.03
CA MET A 9 -7.67 -6.07 7.35
C MET A 9 -9.07 -6.69 7.29
N ARG A 10 -9.31 -7.73 8.08
CA ARG A 10 -10.64 -8.33 8.22
C ARG A 10 -11.48 -7.49 9.19
N PRO A 11 -12.81 -7.54 9.10
CA PRO A 11 -13.67 -6.83 10.08
C PRO A 11 -13.34 -7.16 11.54
N GLY A 12 -12.99 -8.43 11.84
CA GLY A 12 -12.60 -8.87 13.18
C GLY A 12 -11.30 -8.26 13.70
N ASP A 13 -10.37 -7.88 12.81
CA ASP A 13 -9.08 -7.29 13.20
C ASP A 13 -9.26 -5.92 13.92
N PHE A 14 -10.40 -5.27 13.74
CA PHE A 14 -10.73 -4.01 14.41
C PHE A 14 -11.30 -4.19 15.81
N ARG A 15 -11.61 -5.43 16.22
CA ARG A 15 -12.31 -5.79 17.48
C ARG A 15 -11.58 -6.86 18.28
N VAL A 16 -10.25 -6.87 18.21
CA VAL A 16 -9.42 -7.93 18.81
C VAL A 16 -9.60 -7.98 20.33
N ASN A 17 -9.72 -6.83 21.00
CA ASN A 17 -9.93 -6.80 22.44
C ASN A 17 -11.33 -7.30 22.82
N SER A 18 -12.36 -6.82 22.14
CA SER A 18 -13.75 -7.25 22.41
C SER A 18 -13.97 -8.73 22.05
N ALA A 19 -13.28 -9.26 21.03
CA ALA A 19 -13.45 -10.65 20.59
C ALA A 19 -12.57 -11.64 21.38
N ASP A 20 -11.31 -11.29 21.60
CA ASP A 20 -10.29 -12.24 22.08
C ASP A 20 -9.66 -11.81 23.42
N GLY A 21 -10.00 -10.64 23.94
CA GLY A 21 -9.49 -10.12 25.22
C GLY A 21 -8.04 -9.64 25.19
N VAL A 22 -7.46 -9.44 24.00
CA VAL A 22 -6.06 -9.01 23.81
C VAL A 22 -5.94 -7.68 23.09
N GLY A 23 -4.89 -6.91 23.38
CA GLY A 23 -4.64 -5.63 22.74
C GLY A 23 -5.71 -4.58 23.03
N ALA A 24 -6.09 -3.81 22.02
CA ALA A 24 -7.15 -2.81 22.06
C ALA A 24 -7.96 -2.84 20.77
N ASP A 25 -9.25 -2.52 20.86
CA ASP A 25 -10.07 -2.31 19.67
C ASP A 25 -9.65 -1.03 18.97
N TRP A 26 -9.75 -1.03 17.64
CA TRP A 26 -9.55 0.17 16.86
C TRP A 26 -10.71 1.15 17.07
N PRO A 27 -10.46 2.48 17.06
CA PRO A 27 -11.51 3.50 17.22
C PRO A 27 -12.38 3.67 15.96
N LEU A 28 -12.23 2.81 14.97
CA LEU A 28 -12.98 2.77 13.72
C LEU A 28 -13.25 1.31 13.34
N ASP A 29 -14.06 1.08 12.32
CA ASP A 29 -14.39 -0.25 11.82
C ASP A 29 -14.03 -0.44 10.34
N TYR A 30 -14.25 -1.66 9.86
CA TYR A 30 -13.98 -2.00 8.46
C TYR A 30 -14.84 -1.20 7.49
N ALA A 31 -16.11 -0.95 7.81
CA ALA A 31 -17.03 -0.25 6.90
C ALA A 31 -16.59 1.20 6.67
N GLU A 32 -16.03 1.84 7.71
CA GLU A 32 -15.46 3.18 7.58
C GLU A 32 -14.21 3.21 6.67
N LEU A 33 -13.38 2.14 6.69
CA LEU A 33 -12.18 2.04 5.86
C LEU A 33 -12.44 1.50 4.46
N ALA A 34 -13.48 0.72 4.23
CA ALA A 34 -13.75 0.06 2.96
C ALA A 34 -13.72 1.00 1.73
N PRO A 35 -14.31 2.21 1.76
CA PRO A 35 -14.23 3.15 0.65
C PRO A 35 -12.81 3.63 0.35
N PHE A 36 -11.98 3.75 1.37
CA PHE A 36 -10.57 4.16 1.21
C PHE A 36 -9.72 3.03 0.65
N TYR A 37 -9.92 1.78 1.08
CA TYR A 37 -9.32 0.61 0.44
C TYR A 37 -9.64 0.59 -1.05
N ALA A 38 -10.90 0.62 -1.42
CA ALA A 38 -11.34 0.61 -2.82
C ALA A 38 -10.75 1.79 -3.63
N ARG A 39 -10.63 2.97 -3.03
CA ARG A 39 -10.04 4.15 -3.66
C ARG A 39 -8.55 3.95 -3.94
N VAL A 40 -7.79 3.47 -2.96
CA VAL A 40 -6.34 3.29 -3.09
C VAL A 40 -6.03 2.11 -4.02
N GLU A 41 -6.81 1.04 -3.98
CA GLU A 41 -6.70 -0.10 -4.90
C GLU A 41 -6.84 0.34 -6.37
N ARG A 42 -7.79 1.22 -6.67
CA ARG A 42 -7.91 1.81 -8.01
C ARG A 42 -6.72 2.69 -8.37
N GLN A 43 -6.17 3.45 -7.43
CA GLN A 43 -5.01 4.30 -7.69
C GLN A 43 -3.74 3.50 -7.98
N PHE A 44 -3.60 2.33 -7.35
CA PHE A 44 -2.46 1.44 -7.57
C PHE A 44 -2.68 0.45 -8.72
N GLY A 45 -3.93 0.19 -9.11
CA GLY A 45 -4.25 -0.86 -10.07
C GLY A 45 -4.04 -2.24 -9.46
N VAL A 46 -4.68 -2.50 -8.32
CA VAL A 46 -4.54 -3.78 -7.62
C VAL A 46 -5.23 -4.89 -8.40
N SER A 47 -4.52 -5.99 -8.60
CA SER A 47 -5.06 -7.24 -9.14
C SER A 47 -5.56 -8.13 -8.02
N GLY A 48 -6.74 -8.70 -8.16
CA GLY A 48 -7.31 -9.59 -7.16
C GLY A 48 -8.50 -10.38 -7.67
N LEU A 49 -8.96 -11.33 -6.90
CA LEU A 49 -10.17 -12.10 -7.15
C LEU A 49 -11.19 -11.73 -6.08
N ALA A 50 -12.36 -11.25 -6.52
CA ALA A 50 -13.50 -10.99 -5.63
C ALA A 50 -14.13 -12.29 -5.12
N GLY A 51 -14.90 -12.19 -4.02
CA GLY A 51 -15.68 -13.30 -3.51
C GLY A 51 -14.95 -14.24 -2.54
N ASP A 52 -13.81 -13.83 -1.98
CA ASP A 52 -13.20 -14.57 -0.87
C ASP A 52 -14.16 -14.56 0.34
N PRO A 53 -14.62 -15.76 0.82
CA PRO A 53 -15.57 -15.85 1.93
C PRO A 53 -15.04 -15.31 3.28
N ASN A 54 -13.73 -15.10 3.41
CA ASN A 54 -13.13 -14.50 4.61
C ASN A 54 -13.19 -12.95 4.62
N PHE A 55 -13.71 -12.35 3.55
CA PHE A 55 -13.84 -10.90 3.42
C PHE A 55 -15.27 -10.51 3.01
N PRO A 56 -15.68 -9.26 3.26
CA PRO A 56 -16.96 -8.76 2.76
C PRO A 56 -17.14 -8.91 1.26
N ALA A 57 -18.36 -9.20 0.82
CA ALA A 57 -18.68 -9.50 -0.59
C ALA A 57 -18.50 -8.32 -1.54
N GLU A 58 -18.48 -7.09 -1.01
CA GLU A 58 -18.40 -5.85 -1.80
C GLU A 58 -16.99 -5.53 -2.30
N ILE A 59 -16.01 -6.41 -2.06
CA ILE A 59 -14.66 -6.21 -2.58
C ILE A 59 -14.64 -6.45 -4.08
N ASP A 60 -14.32 -5.39 -4.83
CA ASP A 60 -14.10 -5.42 -6.27
C ASP A 60 -12.73 -4.83 -6.60
N PHE A 61 -11.89 -5.63 -7.26
CA PHE A 61 -10.55 -5.19 -7.64
C PHE A 61 -10.56 -4.62 -9.05
N PRO A 62 -9.79 -3.53 -9.34
CA PRO A 62 -9.74 -2.93 -10.67
C PRO A 62 -9.19 -3.86 -11.75
N LEU A 63 -8.43 -4.87 -11.37
CA LEU A 63 -7.81 -5.83 -12.29
C LEU A 63 -8.05 -7.28 -11.84
N PRO A 64 -8.19 -8.21 -12.79
CA PRO A 64 -8.31 -9.62 -12.47
C PRO A 64 -7.06 -10.15 -11.74
N PRO A 65 -7.13 -11.30 -11.04
CA PRO A 65 -6.01 -11.84 -10.32
C PRO A 65 -4.84 -12.18 -11.24
N LEU A 66 -3.62 -12.11 -10.72
CA LEU A 66 -2.44 -12.62 -11.41
C LEU A 66 -2.56 -14.15 -11.57
N PRO A 67 -2.05 -14.72 -12.69
CA PRO A 67 -2.04 -16.16 -12.88
C PRO A 67 -1.16 -16.85 -11.83
N LEU A 68 -1.64 -17.95 -11.28
CA LEU A 68 -0.93 -18.69 -10.23
C LEU A 68 0.33 -19.44 -10.74
N GLY A 69 0.41 -19.70 -12.03
CA GLY A 69 1.43 -20.60 -12.58
C GLY A 69 1.25 -22.06 -12.11
N ASP A 70 2.07 -22.98 -12.64
CA ASP A 70 1.93 -24.43 -12.37
C ASP A 70 2.18 -24.78 -10.90
N GLY A 71 3.18 -24.16 -10.28
CA GLY A 71 3.50 -24.34 -8.86
C GLY A 71 2.36 -23.93 -7.95
N GLY A 72 1.80 -22.74 -8.18
CA GLY A 72 0.65 -22.22 -7.45
C GLY A 72 -0.58 -23.12 -7.58
N TRP A 73 -0.87 -23.60 -8.78
CA TRP A 73 -1.98 -24.53 -9.00
C TRP A 73 -1.80 -25.88 -8.31
N ARG A 74 -0.56 -26.38 -8.21
CA ARG A 74 -0.28 -27.63 -7.45
C ARG A 74 -0.59 -27.43 -5.96
N VAL A 75 -0.15 -26.32 -5.38
CA VAL A 75 -0.42 -25.97 -3.98
C VAL A 75 -1.92 -25.79 -3.75
N ALA A 76 -2.59 -25.00 -4.59
CA ALA A 76 -4.03 -24.76 -4.50
C ALA A 76 -4.86 -26.08 -4.52
N ARG A 77 -4.53 -27.01 -5.43
CA ARG A 77 -5.18 -28.32 -5.49
C ARG A 77 -4.89 -29.18 -4.26
N ALA A 78 -3.68 -29.12 -3.70
CA ALA A 78 -3.35 -29.84 -2.48
C ALA A 78 -4.14 -29.32 -1.28
N GLN A 79 -4.21 -28.00 -1.12
CA GLN A 79 -5.02 -27.35 -0.08
C GLN A 79 -6.51 -27.69 -0.20
N ALA A 80 -7.05 -27.63 -1.42
CA ALA A 80 -8.45 -28.01 -1.68
C ALA A 80 -8.75 -29.46 -1.29
N ARG A 81 -7.83 -30.42 -1.53
CA ARG A 81 -7.98 -31.83 -1.11
C ARG A 81 -7.98 -32.00 0.42
N LEU A 82 -7.29 -31.10 1.13
CA LEU A 82 -7.24 -31.11 2.60
C LEU A 82 -8.40 -30.32 3.23
N GLY A 83 -9.30 -29.74 2.42
CA GLY A 83 -10.37 -28.86 2.89
C GLY A 83 -9.86 -27.51 3.40
N TRP A 84 -8.65 -27.15 3.07
CA TRP A 84 -8.09 -25.87 3.47
C TRP A 84 -8.53 -24.78 2.51
N HIS A 85 -8.87 -23.62 3.10
CA HIS A 85 -9.17 -22.42 2.31
C HIS A 85 -7.91 -21.90 1.60
N TRP A 86 -8.05 -21.54 0.34
CA TRP A 86 -7.02 -20.84 -0.43
C TRP A 86 -7.66 -19.80 -1.34
N TRP A 87 -6.96 -18.72 -1.59
CA TRP A 87 -7.41 -17.65 -2.48
C TRP A 87 -6.21 -16.97 -3.13
N PRO A 88 -6.32 -16.48 -4.40
CA PRO A 88 -5.27 -15.69 -5.02
C PRO A 88 -5.07 -14.40 -4.23
N HIS A 89 -3.85 -14.18 -3.74
CA HIS A 89 -3.55 -13.00 -2.93
C HIS A 89 -3.66 -11.72 -3.77
N PRO A 90 -4.36 -10.66 -3.33
CA PRO A 90 -4.37 -9.37 -4.00
C PRO A 90 -2.98 -8.77 -4.06
N CYS A 91 -2.61 -8.22 -5.22
CA CYS A 91 -1.29 -7.63 -5.44
C CYS A 91 -1.40 -6.29 -6.16
N ALA A 92 -0.59 -5.33 -5.74
CA ALA A 92 -0.40 -4.07 -6.46
C ALA A 92 0.52 -4.28 -7.68
N ILE A 93 0.17 -5.25 -8.51
CA ILE A 93 0.88 -5.62 -9.75
C ILE A 93 -0.17 -5.77 -10.84
N HIS A 94 0.00 -5.09 -11.95
CA HIS A 94 -0.96 -5.11 -13.04
C HIS A 94 -1.01 -6.49 -13.73
N SER A 95 -2.15 -7.13 -13.73
CA SER A 95 -2.42 -8.35 -14.51
C SER A 95 -2.84 -8.05 -15.95
N ALA A 96 -3.27 -6.81 -16.23
CA ALA A 96 -3.58 -6.25 -17.54
C ALA A 96 -3.06 -4.80 -17.61
N PRO A 97 -2.92 -4.18 -18.79
CA PRO A 97 -2.54 -2.78 -18.91
C PRO A 97 -3.53 -1.88 -18.12
N TYR A 98 -3.01 -0.92 -17.35
CA TYR A 98 -3.81 -0.05 -16.51
C TYR A 98 -3.10 1.28 -16.25
N ASP A 99 -3.83 2.40 -16.30
CA ASP A 99 -3.33 3.76 -16.00
C ASP A 99 -1.99 4.08 -16.72
N GLY A 100 -1.89 3.73 -18.01
CA GLY A 100 -0.72 3.95 -18.85
C GLY A 100 0.47 3.04 -18.58
N ARG A 101 0.36 2.05 -17.68
CA ARG A 101 1.42 1.10 -17.34
C ARG A 101 1.14 -0.28 -17.92
N HIS A 102 2.21 -1.03 -18.19
CA HIS A 102 2.13 -2.37 -18.78
C HIS A 102 1.65 -3.43 -17.80
N ALA A 103 1.16 -4.54 -18.34
CA ALA A 103 0.89 -5.75 -17.56
C ALA A 103 2.20 -6.44 -17.14
N CYS A 104 2.12 -7.23 -16.07
CA CYS A 104 3.20 -8.08 -15.60
C CYS A 104 3.52 -9.19 -16.62
N VAL A 105 4.78 -9.31 -16.99
CA VAL A 105 5.31 -10.39 -17.85
C VAL A 105 5.99 -11.50 -17.06
N GLN A 106 5.76 -11.56 -15.75
CA GLN A 106 6.19 -12.63 -14.83
C GLN A 106 7.71 -12.91 -14.80
N ARG A 107 8.53 -11.87 -14.86
CA ARG A 107 9.99 -12.00 -14.76
C ARG A 107 10.49 -12.48 -13.40
N GLY A 108 9.67 -12.43 -12.35
CA GLY A 108 10.04 -12.85 -10.99
C GLY A 108 10.95 -11.86 -10.22
N THR A 109 11.30 -10.72 -10.77
CA THR A 109 12.25 -9.76 -10.18
C THR A 109 11.60 -8.69 -9.30
N CYS A 110 10.38 -8.91 -8.82
CA CYS A 110 9.58 -7.88 -8.12
C CYS A 110 10.29 -7.25 -6.91
N GLN A 111 11.14 -8.01 -6.21
CA GLN A 111 11.89 -7.52 -5.05
C GLN A 111 13.14 -6.71 -5.42
N GLN A 112 13.66 -6.90 -6.61
CA GLN A 112 14.88 -6.22 -7.09
C GLN A 112 14.55 -4.99 -7.96
N GLY A 113 13.30 -4.89 -8.39
CA GLY A 113 12.79 -3.86 -9.27
C GLY A 113 11.84 -4.43 -10.31
N CYS A 114 11.05 -3.58 -10.94
CA CYS A 114 10.14 -3.97 -12.01
C CYS A 114 10.39 -3.11 -13.25
N ASN A 115 11.15 -3.63 -14.20
CA ASN A 115 11.50 -2.91 -15.43
C ASN A 115 10.29 -2.60 -16.31
N GLU A 116 9.23 -3.39 -16.19
CA GLU A 116 7.97 -3.19 -16.94
C GLU A 116 7.08 -2.09 -16.33
N GLY A 117 7.40 -1.62 -15.10
CA GLY A 117 6.51 -0.69 -14.39
C GLY A 117 5.17 -1.30 -13.95
N ALA A 118 4.97 -2.60 -14.13
CA ALA A 118 3.74 -3.30 -13.76
C ALA A 118 3.51 -3.37 -12.25
N LYS A 119 4.60 -3.48 -11.45
CA LYS A 119 4.52 -3.39 -9.99
C LYS A 119 4.34 -1.95 -9.58
N ALA A 120 3.22 -1.64 -8.94
CA ALA A 120 2.92 -0.30 -8.46
C ALA A 120 3.72 0.06 -7.20
N SER A 121 4.19 1.28 -7.15
CA SER A 121 4.78 1.94 -6.00
C SER A 121 4.52 3.44 -6.12
N THR A 122 4.68 4.20 -5.05
CA THR A 122 4.29 5.63 -5.01
C THR A 122 5.07 6.48 -5.99
N ASP A 123 6.29 6.11 -6.34
CA ASP A 123 7.11 6.76 -7.37
C ASP A 123 6.52 6.64 -8.78
N LEU A 124 5.75 5.58 -9.05
CA LEU A 124 5.06 5.36 -10.32
C LEU A 124 3.60 5.84 -10.30
N THR A 125 2.94 5.80 -9.15
CA THR A 125 1.49 6.05 -9.06
C THR A 125 1.13 7.45 -8.58
N HIS A 126 1.79 7.94 -7.52
CA HIS A 126 1.39 9.17 -6.83
C HIS A 126 2.34 10.34 -7.08
N TRP A 127 3.65 10.13 -7.00
CA TRP A 127 4.63 11.22 -7.15
C TRP A 127 4.53 11.94 -8.50
N PRO A 128 4.41 11.25 -9.65
CA PRO A 128 4.28 11.96 -10.93
C PRO A 128 3.03 12.85 -10.97
N LYS A 129 1.92 12.37 -10.43
CA LYS A 129 0.64 13.11 -10.37
C LYS A 129 0.73 14.28 -9.38
N ALA A 130 1.36 14.08 -8.23
CA ALA A 130 1.56 15.12 -7.24
C ALA A 130 2.45 16.25 -7.76
N ILE A 131 3.57 15.92 -8.41
CA ILE A 131 4.48 16.90 -9.02
C ILE A 131 3.76 17.68 -10.12
N ALA A 132 3.01 17.00 -10.99
CA ALA A 132 2.20 17.65 -12.02
C ALA A 132 1.13 18.58 -11.43
N ALA A 133 0.65 18.30 -10.22
CA ALA A 133 -0.27 19.15 -9.46
C ALA A 133 0.42 20.26 -8.64
N GLY A 134 1.74 20.43 -8.77
CA GLY A 134 2.50 21.51 -8.11
C GLY A 134 3.18 21.10 -6.79
N ALA A 135 3.18 19.83 -6.39
CA ALA A 135 3.94 19.39 -5.23
C ALA A 135 5.45 19.47 -5.51
N ARG A 136 6.20 19.92 -4.51
CA ARG A 136 7.67 19.98 -4.57
C ARG A 136 8.27 18.74 -3.89
N LEU A 137 9.06 17.97 -4.63
CA LEU A 137 9.85 16.86 -4.09
C LEU A 137 11.30 17.34 -3.89
N VAL A 138 11.80 17.24 -2.66
CA VAL A 138 13.19 17.53 -2.32
C VAL A 138 13.89 16.21 -1.99
N THR A 139 14.83 15.81 -2.84
CA THR A 139 15.67 14.62 -2.65
C THR A 139 17.00 15.00 -2.01
N GLY A 140 17.72 14.01 -1.44
CA GLY A 140 18.97 14.30 -0.72
C GLY A 140 18.78 15.09 0.57
N ALA A 141 17.55 15.27 1.03
CA ALA A 141 17.19 15.98 2.24
C ALA A 141 17.03 15.02 3.42
N ARG A 142 17.92 15.12 4.41
CA ARG A 142 17.83 14.32 5.63
C ARG A 142 17.16 15.12 6.74
N VAL A 143 15.87 14.86 6.99
CA VAL A 143 15.13 15.51 8.08
C VAL A 143 15.74 15.15 9.42
N ARG A 144 15.99 16.14 10.24
CA ARG A 144 16.64 16.01 11.56
C ARG A 144 15.66 16.25 12.70
N ARG A 145 14.75 17.18 12.55
CA ARG A 145 13.84 17.58 13.62
C ARG A 145 12.55 18.17 13.07
N LEU A 146 11.46 17.86 13.74
CA LEU A 146 10.20 18.58 13.58
C LEU A 146 10.22 19.77 14.55
N GLU A 147 9.99 20.96 14.03
CA GLU A 147 9.99 22.18 14.82
C GLU A 147 8.58 22.45 15.34
N THR A 148 8.50 22.90 16.59
CA THR A 148 7.25 23.25 17.25
C THR A 148 7.30 24.68 17.80
N ASP A 149 6.13 25.31 17.86
CA ASP A 149 5.98 26.59 18.56
C ASP A 149 5.94 26.40 20.10
N ALA A 150 5.85 27.51 20.83
CA ALA A 150 5.78 27.49 22.29
C ALA A 150 4.52 26.77 22.85
N LYS A 151 3.53 26.50 22.00
CA LYS A 151 2.30 25.72 22.35
C LYS A 151 2.39 24.25 21.93
N GLY A 152 3.55 23.80 21.45
CA GLY A 152 3.77 22.43 20.99
C GLY A 152 3.16 22.10 19.62
N ARG A 153 2.72 23.07 18.84
CA ARG A 153 2.19 22.84 17.49
C ARG A 153 3.33 22.78 16.49
N GLY A 154 3.30 21.78 15.58
CA GLY A 154 4.28 21.69 14.50
C GLY A 154 4.24 22.92 13.59
N ILE A 155 5.40 23.50 13.31
CA ILE A 155 5.56 24.67 12.44
C ILE A 155 6.43 24.39 11.22
N GLY A 156 7.01 23.19 11.11
CA GLY A 156 7.86 22.80 10.00
C GLY A 156 8.88 21.74 10.37
N ALA A 157 9.89 21.57 9.52
CA ALA A 157 10.97 20.63 9.73
C ALA A 157 12.32 21.24 9.39
N THR A 158 13.35 20.88 10.16
CA THR A 158 14.76 21.14 9.86
C THR A 158 15.37 19.92 9.19
N TRP A 159 16.08 20.14 8.09
CA TRP A 159 16.74 19.09 7.32
C TRP A 159 18.14 19.52 6.86
N LEU A 160 18.99 18.54 6.55
CA LEU A 160 20.34 18.73 6.01
C LEU A 160 20.35 18.32 4.54
N ASP A 161 21.02 19.10 3.70
CA ASP A 161 21.34 18.72 2.32
C ASP A 161 22.51 17.73 2.23
N ALA A 162 22.92 17.41 1.01
CA ALA A 162 24.04 16.47 0.78
C ALA A 162 25.37 16.99 1.29
N ASP A 163 25.55 18.31 1.38
CA ASP A 163 26.77 18.97 1.86
C ASP A 163 26.74 19.19 3.38
N GLY A 164 25.63 18.86 4.04
CA GLY A 164 25.46 18.97 5.48
C GLY A 164 24.96 20.35 5.94
N HIS A 165 24.59 21.24 5.03
CA HIS A 165 24.00 22.53 5.39
C HIS A 165 22.58 22.36 5.90
N GLY A 166 22.24 23.12 6.94
CA GLY A 166 20.93 23.10 7.56
C GLY A 166 19.92 24.00 6.82
N HIS A 167 18.73 23.49 6.64
CA HIS A 167 17.59 24.18 6.03
C HIS A 167 16.36 24.04 6.93
N PHE A 168 15.47 25.02 6.88
CA PHE A 168 14.18 24.97 7.54
C PHE A 168 13.07 25.08 6.49
N GLU A 169 12.12 24.16 6.52
CA GLU A 169 10.93 24.16 5.69
C GLU A 169 9.70 24.45 6.57
N PRO A 170 9.09 25.62 6.48
CA PRO A 170 7.89 25.94 7.25
C PRO A 170 6.67 25.18 6.72
N ALA A 171 5.81 24.71 7.61
CA ALA A 171 4.58 24.03 7.25
C ALA A 171 3.47 24.27 8.27
N ARG A 172 2.24 24.44 7.82
CA ARG A 172 1.05 24.49 8.68
C ARG A 172 0.65 23.13 9.22
N VAL A 173 0.95 22.07 8.48
CA VAL A 173 0.75 20.67 8.86
C VAL A 173 1.97 19.89 8.42
N THR A 174 2.52 19.08 9.31
CA THR A 174 3.62 18.18 8.98
C THR A 174 3.16 16.74 9.18
N VAL A 175 3.36 15.90 8.16
CA VAL A 175 3.05 14.46 8.23
C VAL A 175 4.37 13.69 8.33
N LEU A 176 4.55 12.96 9.45
CA LEU A 176 5.67 12.05 9.63
C LEU A 176 5.29 10.69 9.02
N ALA A 177 5.89 10.37 7.88
CA ALA A 177 5.64 9.12 7.14
C ALA A 177 6.96 8.41 6.81
N ALA A 178 7.88 8.37 7.78
CA ALA A 178 9.26 7.91 7.62
C ALA A 178 9.51 6.53 8.26
N ASN A 179 8.48 5.76 8.50
CA ASN A 179 8.56 4.45 9.14
C ASN A 179 9.25 4.52 10.53
N ALA A 180 8.77 5.41 11.37
CA ALA A 180 9.27 5.61 12.74
C ALA A 180 8.69 4.57 13.70
#